data_4fbfffb3bc2daeee53e73596a2c04d5f
#
_entry.id   4fbfffb3bc2daeee53e73596a2c04d5f
#
_cell.length_a   1.000
_cell.length_b   1.000
_cell.length_c   1.000
_cell.angle_alpha   90.00
_cell.angle_beta   90.00
_cell.angle_gamma   90.00
#
_symmetry.space_group_name_H-M   'P 1'
#
loop_
_entity.id
_entity.type
_entity.pdbx_description
1 polymer ?
#
loop_
_entity_poly.entity_id
_entity_poly.type
_entity_poly.pdbx_seq_one_letter_code
_entity_poly.pdbx_strand_id
1 'polypeptide(L)'
;LKRTVSMNVILPVDKFLFKGNCQPVKEYKTLYLLHGLLGNYTDWVTRTRIQEWAEAKNLVVVMPSGDNSFYVDQEVKNNDFGIFIGTELIEVTRKMFHLSNRRDDTFIAGLSMGGFGALRNGLKYYQNFGYIAALSSALNIFELPVHDESRCVMGEDSCFGDIDEAYLSDKNPKVCLENLIQAKKEDNTIVFPKIYMACGCDDELIG
;
A
#
# COMPACT_ATOMS: atom_id res chain seq x y z
N LEU A 1 5.78 12.36 -6.87
CA LEU A 1 6.86 11.87 -7.74
C LEU A 1 7.09 12.80 -8.94
N LYS A 2 8.33 13.10 -9.29
CA LYS A 2 8.66 13.88 -10.49
C LYS A 2 8.94 12.99 -11.70
N ARG A 3 8.11 11.98 -11.93
CA ARG A 3 8.27 10.96 -12.99
C ARG A 3 6.93 10.35 -13.39
N THR A 4 6.89 9.71 -14.55
CA THR A 4 5.73 8.91 -14.98
C THR A 4 5.71 7.58 -14.23
N VAL A 5 4.55 7.21 -13.73
CA VAL A 5 4.28 5.92 -13.09
C VAL A 5 3.12 5.24 -13.79
N SER A 6 3.34 4.00 -14.25
CA SER A 6 2.27 3.18 -14.81
C SER A 6 1.41 2.58 -13.70
N MET A 7 0.10 2.48 -13.95
CA MET A 7 -0.83 1.78 -13.06
C MET A 7 -1.90 1.04 -13.84
N ASN A 8 -2.40 -0.05 -13.30
CA ASN A 8 -3.66 -0.66 -13.72
C ASN A 8 -4.78 -0.23 -12.78
N VAL A 9 -5.97 -0.02 -13.35
CA VAL A 9 -7.16 0.27 -12.57
C VAL A 9 -8.29 -0.66 -13.01
N ILE A 10 -8.88 -1.40 -12.07
CA ILE A 10 -10.08 -2.19 -12.29
C ILE A 10 -11.28 -1.34 -11.87
N LEU A 11 -12.18 -1.11 -12.80
CA LEU A 11 -13.45 -0.42 -12.56
C LEU A 11 -14.58 -1.44 -12.69
N PRO A 12 -15.37 -1.72 -11.66
CA PRO A 12 -16.45 -2.73 -11.70
C PRO A 12 -17.73 -2.15 -12.36
N VAL A 13 -17.60 -1.64 -13.59
CA VAL A 13 -18.68 -0.93 -14.29
C VAL A 13 -19.57 -1.84 -15.13
N ASP A 14 -19.04 -2.98 -15.61
CA ASP A 14 -19.71 -3.87 -16.55
C ASP A 14 -20.37 -5.06 -15.82
N LYS A 15 -21.43 -4.78 -15.07
CA LYS A 15 -22.24 -5.89 -14.51
C LYS A 15 -23.30 -6.30 -15.52
N PHE A 16 -23.14 -7.50 -16.07
CA PHE A 16 -24.20 -8.17 -16.81
C PHE A 16 -25.33 -8.53 -15.84
N LEU A 17 -26.33 -7.67 -15.76
CA LEU A 17 -27.48 -7.90 -14.91
C LEU A 17 -28.63 -8.46 -15.76
N PHE A 18 -28.88 -9.74 -15.60
CA PHE A 18 -30.06 -10.40 -16.21
C PHE A 18 -31.41 -9.90 -15.68
N LYS A 19 -31.42 -9.06 -14.66
CA LYS A 19 -32.63 -8.42 -14.10
C LYS A 19 -32.36 -6.93 -13.86
N GLY A 20 -33.07 -6.12 -14.62
CA GLY A 20 -32.93 -4.68 -14.82
C GLY A 20 -33.01 -3.71 -13.64
N ASN A 21 -32.46 -4.00 -12.48
CA ASN A 21 -32.41 -3.09 -11.35
C ASN A 21 -30.96 -2.83 -10.91
N CYS A 22 -30.17 -2.19 -11.78
CA CYS A 22 -28.90 -1.64 -11.36
C CYS A 22 -29.12 -0.21 -10.86
N GLN A 23 -29.11 -0.01 -9.56
CA GLN A 23 -28.93 1.32 -9.01
C GLN A 23 -27.49 1.75 -9.34
N PRO A 24 -27.27 2.90 -10.00
CA PRO A 24 -25.94 3.39 -10.27
C PRO A 24 -25.20 3.55 -8.92
N VAL A 25 -24.00 2.99 -8.84
CA VAL A 25 -23.13 3.20 -7.67
C VAL A 25 -22.74 4.67 -7.65
N LYS A 26 -23.13 5.37 -6.60
CA LYS A 26 -22.88 6.81 -6.48
C LYS A 26 -21.38 7.10 -6.37
N GLU A 27 -20.67 6.30 -5.60
CA GLU A 27 -19.23 6.38 -5.38
C GLU A 27 -18.68 4.98 -5.07
N TYR A 28 -17.50 4.65 -5.58
CA TYR A 28 -16.88 3.36 -5.37
C TYR A 28 -15.94 3.38 -4.17
N LYS A 29 -15.93 2.30 -3.38
CA LYS A 29 -14.83 2.00 -2.46
C LYS A 29 -13.60 1.66 -3.27
N THR A 30 -12.42 1.98 -2.72
CA THR A 30 -11.16 1.86 -3.45
C THR A 30 -10.12 1.08 -2.65
N LEU A 31 -9.48 0.13 -3.30
CA LEU A 31 -8.31 -0.59 -2.82
C LEU A 31 -7.07 -0.16 -3.60
N TYR A 32 -6.09 0.39 -2.92
CA TYR A 32 -4.73 0.59 -3.42
C TYR A 32 -3.92 -0.68 -3.13
N LEU A 33 -3.52 -1.41 -4.18
CA LEU A 33 -2.96 -2.75 -4.07
C LEU A 33 -1.51 -2.77 -4.57
N LEU A 34 -0.58 -2.97 -3.65
CA LEU A 34 0.86 -2.82 -3.85
C LEU A 34 1.52 -4.15 -4.20
N HIS A 35 2.39 -4.16 -5.23
CA HIS A 35 3.13 -5.35 -5.65
C HIS A 35 4.36 -5.61 -4.75
N GLY A 36 4.90 -6.83 -4.83
CA GLY A 36 6.13 -7.22 -4.16
C GLY A 36 7.40 -6.77 -4.90
N LEU A 37 8.56 -7.08 -4.32
CA LEU A 37 9.86 -6.80 -4.92
C LEU A 37 9.97 -7.42 -6.32
N LEU A 38 10.66 -6.74 -7.25
CA LEU A 38 10.82 -7.11 -8.67
C LEU A 38 9.51 -7.21 -9.46
N GLY A 39 8.38 -6.83 -8.86
CA GLY A 39 7.09 -6.78 -9.50
C GLY A 39 6.77 -5.43 -10.13
N ASN A 40 5.56 -5.30 -10.64
CA ASN A 40 5.03 -4.06 -11.20
C ASN A 40 3.49 -4.03 -11.20
N TYR A 41 2.92 -3.00 -11.79
CA TYR A 41 1.46 -2.78 -11.86
C TYR A 41 0.64 -3.89 -12.53
N THR A 42 1.28 -4.87 -13.20
CA THR A 42 0.57 -5.99 -13.87
C THR A 42 0.47 -7.25 -13.03
N ASP A 43 1.26 -7.39 -11.97
CA ASP A 43 1.40 -8.63 -11.21
C ASP A 43 0.08 -9.17 -10.68
N TRP A 44 -0.70 -8.31 -10.04
CA TRP A 44 -1.96 -8.72 -9.44
C TRP A 44 -3.00 -9.17 -10.48
N VAL A 45 -3.05 -8.49 -11.64
CA VAL A 45 -3.99 -8.83 -12.72
C VAL A 45 -3.58 -10.14 -13.40
N THR A 46 -2.27 -10.38 -13.59
CA THR A 46 -1.79 -11.53 -14.33
C THR A 46 -1.67 -12.80 -13.49
N ARG A 47 -1.51 -12.65 -12.16
CA ARG A 47 -1.21 -13.78 -11.27
C ARG A 47 -2.35 -14.15 -10.32
N THR A 48 -3.44 -13.37 -10.32
CA THR A 48 -4.56 -13.58 -9.40
C THR A 48 -5.90 -13.37 -10.08
N ARG A 49 -6.98 -13.68 -9.38
CA ARG A 49 -8.35 -13.36 -9.80
C ARG A 49 -8.85 -12.03 -9.27
N ILE A 50 -7.95 -11.05 -9.15
CA ILE A 50 -8.29 -9.75 -8.54
C ILE A 50 -9.41 -9.03 -9.28
N GLN A 51 -9.48 -9.17 -10.60
CA GLN A 51 -10.55 -8.57 -11.40
C GLN A 51 -11.92 -9.16 -11.02
N GLU A 52 -12.03 -10.49 -10.98
CA GLU A 52 -13.26 -11.19 -10.59
C GLU A 52 -13.72 -10.77 -9.17
N TRP A 53 -12.78 -10.70 -8.23
CA TRP A 53 -13.08 -10.30 -6.85
C TRP A 53 -13.49 -8.83 -6.75
N ALA A 54 -12.86 -7.95 -7.48
CA ALA A 54 -13.17 -6.52 -7.53
C ALA A 54 -14.59 -6.30 -8.08
N GLU A 55 -14.94 -6.97 -9.18
CA GLU A 55 -16.27 -6.92 -9.78
C GLU A 55 -17.34 -7.46 -8.82
N ALA A 56 -17.09 -8.63 -8.20
CA ALA A 56 -18.02 -9.24 -7.25
C ALA A 56 -18.29 -8.35 -6.02
N LYS A 57 -17.30 -7.56 -5.59
CA LYS A 57 -17.38 -6.70 -4.41
C LYS A 57 -17.74 -5.24 -4.73
N ASN A 58 -17.92 -4.87 -5.98
CA ASN A 58 -18.10 -3.47 -6.38
C ASN A 58 -16.95 -2.57 -5.92
N LEU A 59 -15.73 -3.04 -6.05
CA LEU A 59 -14.53 -2.42 -5.52
C LEU A 59 -13.65 -1.93 -6.68
N VAL A 60 -13.28 -0.66 -6.69
CA VAL A 60 -12.23 -0.17 -7.58
C VAL A 60 -10.87 -0.61 -7.01
N VAL A 61 -10.02 -1.18 -7.86
CA VAL A 61 -8.67 -1.58 -7.45
C VAL A 61 -7.65 -0.82 -8.27
N VAL A 62 -6.77 -0.09 -7.59
CA VAL A 62 -5.67 0.70 -8.17
C VAL A 62 -4.36 0.01 -7.88
N MET A 63 -3.62 -0.38 -8.89
CA MET A 63 -2.38 -1.13 -8.81
C MET A 63 -1.25 -0.32 -9.45
N PRO A 64 -0.54 0.52 -8.69
CA PRO A 64 0.57 1.31 -9.21
C PRO A 64 1.85 0.50 -9.32
N SER A 65 2.76 0.88 -10.23
CA SER A 65 4.18 0.50 -10.10
C SER A 65 4.80 1.26 -8.94
N GLY A 66 5.58 0.56 -8.13
CA GLY A 66 6.30 1.09 -6.98
C GLY A 66 7.82 0.91 -7.09
N ASP A 67 8.31 0.41 -8.23
CA ASP A 67 9.70 -0.02 -8.41
C ASP A 67 10.15 -0.94 -7.25
N ASN A 68 11.42 -0.96 -6.89
CA ASN A 68 11.93 -1.65 -5.70
C ASN A 68 12.13 -0.64 -4.55
N SER A 69 11.14 0.22 -4.31
CA SER A 69 11.25 1.38 -3.42
C SER A 69 10.78 1.12 -1.99
N PHE A 70 10.26 -0.07 -1.67
CA PHE A 70 9.55 -0.34 -0.42
C PHE A 70 8.45 0.69 -0.10
N TYR A 71 8.06 1.48 -1.12
CA TYR A 71 7.06 2.55 -1.00
C TYR A 71 7.42 3.59 0.08
N VAL A 72 8.73 3.84 0.28
CA VAL A 72 9.26 4.88 1.16
C VAL A 72 9.76 6.08 0.34
N ASP A 73 9.98 7.19 1.03
CA ASP A 73 10.45 8.42 0.41
C ASP A 73 11.98 8.47 0.36
N GLN A 74 12.53 8.93 -0.76
CA GLN A 74 13.96 9.12 -1.00
C GLN A 74 14.21 10.55 -1.48
N GLU A 75 14.29 11.49 -0.55
CA GLU A 75 14.39 12.93 -0.84
C GLU A 75 15.52 13.26 -1.82
N VAL A 76 16.71 12.66 -1.63
CA VAL A 76 17.90 12.91 -2.46
C VAL A 76 17.69 12.47 -3.92
N LYS A 77 16.89 11.45 -4.16
CA LYS A 77 16.65 10.88 -5.49
C LYS A 77 15.35 11.35 -6.14
N ASN A 78 14.56 12.19 -5.49
CA ASN A 78 13.19 12.57 -5.89
C ASN A 78 12.29 11.35 -6.15
N ASN A 79 12.47 10.29 -5.39
CA ASN A 79 11.69 9.06 -5.44
C ASN A 79 10.77 8.95 -4.22
N ASP A 80 9.87 9.91 -4.07
CA ASP A 80 8.99 10.04 -2.91
C ASP A 80 7.77 9.13 -3.05
N PHE A 81 8.02 7.81 -3.08
CA PHE A 81 6.95 6.81 -3.26
C PHE A 81 5.98 6.76 -2.09
N GLY A 82 6.43 7.08 -0.88
CA GLY A 82 5.54 7.16 0.28
C GLY A 82 4.52 8.30 0.13
N ILE A 83 4.98 9.50 -0.24
CA ILE A 83 4.09 10.63 -0.52
C ILE A 83 3.18 10.30 -1.69
N PHE A 84 3.72 9.68 -2.75
CA PHE A 84 2.94 9.29 -3.92
C PHE A 84 1.78 8.35 -3.53
N ILE A 85 2.04 7.26 -2.82
CA ILE A 85 1.01 6.29 -2.40
C ILE A 85 0.06 6.89 -1.38
N GLY A 86 0.60 7.63 -0.41
CA GLY A 86 -0.18 8.14 0.72
C GLY A 86 -1.08 9.34 0.40
N THR A 87 -0.74 10.09 -0.66
CA THR A 87 -1.46 11.34 -1.00
C THR A 87 -1.72 11.50 -2.49
N GLU A 88 -0.67 11.64 -3.33
CA GLU A 88 -0.81 12.03 -4.73
C GLU A 88 -1.68 11.06 -5.54
N LEU A 89 -1.45 9.75 -5.40
CA LEU A 89 -2.20 8.71 -6.10
C LEU A 89 -3.69 8.75 -5.74
N ILE A 90 -3.99 8.96 -4.46
CA ILE A 90 -5.37 9.07 -3.97
C ILE A 90 -6.06 10.28 -4.58
N GLU A 91 -5.39 11.44 -4.57
CA GLU A 91 -5.95 12.66 -5.15
C GLU A 91 -6.19 12.56 -6.65
N VAL A 92 -5.21 12.00 -7.39
CA VAL A 92 -5.31 11.84 -8.84
C VAL A 92 -6.42 10.87 -9.21
N THR A 93 -6.48 9.71 -8.56
CA THR A 93 -7.50 8.70 -8.87
C THR A 93 -8.90 9.16 -8.50
N ARG A 94 -9.07 9.91 -7.40
CA ARG A 94 -10.35 10.54 -7.05
C ARG A 94 -10.80 11.59 -8.05
N LYS A 95 -9.88 12.31 -8.71
CA LYS A 95 -10.19 13.25 -9.81
C LYS A 95 -10.54 12.54 -11.12
N MET A 96 -9.97 11.35 -11.36
CA MET A 96 -10.17 10.59 -12.60
C MET A 96 -11.42 9.72 -12.56
N PHE A 97 -11.80 9.20 -11.40
CA PHE A 97 -12.84 8.20 -11.22
C PHE A 97 -13.81 8.60 -10.10
N HIS A 98 -15.03 8.06 -10.15
CA HIS A 98 -16.06 8.26 -9.12
C HIS A 98 -15.75 7.47 -7.83
N LEU A 99 -14.70 7.85 -7.13
CA LEU A 99 -14.27 7.20 -5.89
C LEU A 99 -14.81 7.93 -4.67
N SER A 100 -15.12 7.16 -3.63
CA SER A 100 -15.51 7.72 -2.34
C SER A 100 -14.36 8.52 -1.72
N ASN A 101 -14.69 9.68 -1.16
CA ASN A 101 -13.76 10.51 -0.41
C ASN A 101 -13.65 10.08 1.07
N ARG A 102 -14.43 9.09 1.48
CA ARG A 102 -14.45 8.64 2.87
C ARG A 102 -13.24 7.76 3.14
N ARG A 103 -12.60 8.02 4.27
CA ARG A 103 -11.52 7.19 4.80
C ARG A 103 -11.92 5.71 4.92
N ASP A 104 -13.11 5.44 5.45
CA ASP A 104 -13.62 4.08 5.68
C ASP A 104 -13.97 3.31 4.39
N ASP A 105 -13.95 3.97 3.26
CA ASP A 105 -14.11 3.38 1.92
C ASP A 105 -12.78 3.29 1.16
N THR A 106 -11.66 3.63 1.81
CA THR A 106 -10.33 3.66 1.20
C THR A 106 -9.43 2.66 1.91
N PHE A 107 -8.93 1.68 1.14
CA PHE A 107 -8.17 0.54 1.62
C PHE A 107 -6.79 0.52 0.99
N ILE A 108 -5.80 0.03 1.73
CA ILE A 108 -4.46 -0.24 1.20
C ILE A 108 -4.07 -1.67 1.54
N ALA A 109 -3.52 -2.39 0.55
CA ALA A 109 -3.02 -3.75 0.75
C ALA A 109 -1.77 -4.01 -0.07
N GLY A 110 -1.03 -5.06 0.27
CA GLY A 110 0.11 -5.49 -0.52
C GLY A 110 0.73 -6.78 -0.03
N LEU A 111 1.64 -7.32 -0.85
CA LEU A 111 2.37 -8.55 -0.61
C LEU A 111 3.87 -8.24 -0.48
N SER A 112 4.55 -8.86 0.50
CA SER A 112 5.99 -8.77 0.69
C SER A 112 6.45 -7.30 0.86
N MET A 113 7.28 -6.75 -0.03
CA MET A 113 7.58 -5.32 -0.12
C MET A 113 6.31 -4.46 -0.13
N GLY A 114 5.27 -4.88 -0.85
CA GLY A 114 3.98 -4.18 -0.89
C GLY A 114 3.22 -4.25 0.44
N GLY A 115 3.38 -5.35 1.18
CA GLY A 115 2.83 -5.50 2.54
C GLY A 115 3.50 -4.55 3.53
N PHE A 116 4.82 -4.42 3.44
CA PHE A 116 5.59 -3.41 4.17
C PHE A 116 5.09 -2.00 3.83
N GLY A 117 4.99 -1.68 2.52
CA GLY A 117 4.50 -0.39 2.05
C GLY A 117 3.07 -0.10 2.47
N ALA A 118 2.19 -1.12 2.50
CA ALA A 118 0.81 -0.97 2.95
C ALA A 118 0.74 -0.63 4.44
N LEU A 119 1.51 -1.32 5.28
CA LEU A 119 1.59 -1.00 6.71
C LEU A 119 2.17 0.40 6.93
N ARG A 120 3.35 0.67 6.38
CA ARG A 120 4.02 1.96 6.55
C ARG A 120 3.13 3.13 6.13
N ASN A 121 2.60 3.10 4.91
CA ASN A 121 1.81 4.20 4.37
C ASN A 121 0.41 4.26 4.97
N GLY A 122 -0.22 3.12 5.25
CA GLY A 122 -1.51 3.08 5.92
C GLY A 122 -1.48 3.63 7.34
N LEU A 123 -0.37 3.43 8.07
CA LEU A 123 -0.16 3.99 9.40
C LEU A 123 0.26 5.47 9.35
N LYS A 124 1.20 5.83 8.48
CA LYS A 124 1.66 7.23 8.35
C LYS A 124 0.55 8.16 7.85
N TYR A 125 -0.22 7.71 6.88
CA TYR A 125 -1.31 8.47 6.26
C TYR A 125 -2.69 7.95 6.71
N TYR A 126 -2.84 7.64 7.99
CA TYR A 126 -4.04 7.06 8.60
C TYR A 126 -5.31 7.88 8.34
N GLN A 127 -5.18 9.17 8.07
CA GLN A 127 -6.32 10.03 7.72
C GLN A 127 -6.95 9.64 6.37
N ASN A 128 -6.18 9.01 5.49
CA ASN A 128 -6.62 8.61 4.15
C ASN A 128 -7.11 7.17 4.09
N PHE A 129 -6.60 6.27 4.97
CA PHE A 129 -6.88 4.84 4.91
C PHE A 129 -7.64 4.36 6.14
N GLY A 130 -8.79 3.71 5.92
CA GLY A 130 -9.58 3.07 6.98
C GLY A 130 -9.16 1.64 7.27
N TYR A 131 -8.52 0.96 6.29
CA TYR A 131 -8.14 -0.45 6.38
C TYR A 131 -6.80 -0.70 5.73
N ILE A 132 -6.00 -1.54 6.37
CA ILE A 132 -4.69 -2.00 5.91
C ILE A 132 -4.71 -3.52 5.84
N ALA A 133 -4.22 -4.11 4.74
CA ALA A 133 -3.98 -5.54 4.67
C ALA A 133 -2.54 -5.82 4.24
N ALA A 134 -1.80 -6.54 5.07
CA ALA A 134 -0.38 -6.83 4.88
C ALA A 134 -0.18 -8.34 4.77
N LEU A 135 0.27 -8.80 3.59
CA LEU A 135 0.40 -10.21 3.27
C LEU A 135 1.87 -10.56 3.14
N SER A 136 2.36 -11.56 3.88
CA SER A 136 3.77 -12.01 3.88
C SER A 136 4.72 -10.81 3.84
N SER A 137 4.55 -9.88 4.75
CA SER A 137 5.20 -8.56 4.70
C SER A 137 6.66 -8.66 5.11
N ALA A 138 7.55 -8.01 4.36
CA ALA A 138 8.99 -7.96 4.63
C ALA A 138 9.33 -7.03 5.81
N LEU A 139 8.79 -7.33 7.01
CA LEU A 139 8.94 -6.48 8.20
C LEU A 139 10.30 -6.66 8.89
N ASN A 140 10.93 -7.81 8.71
CA ASN A 140 12.23 -8.14 9.26
C ASN A 140 13.41 -7.51 8.50
N ILE A 141 13.14 -6.69 7.49
CA ILE A 141 14.18 -6.08 6.63
C ILE A 141 15.26 -5.33 7.42
N PHE A 142 14.89 -4.71 8.53
CA PHE A 142 15.82 -4.00 9.41
C PHE A 142 16.59 -4.92 10.37
N GLU A 143 16.16 -6.17 10.51
CA GLU A 143 16.74 -7.15 11.43
C GLU A 143 17.68 -8.12 10.72
N LEU A 144 17.73 -8.07 9.39
CA LEU A 144 18.63 -8.90 8.58
C LEU A 144 20.10 -8.54 8.86
N PRO A 145 21.03 -9.52 8.93
CA PRO A 145 22.45 -9.26 9.10
C PRO A 145 23.02 -8.34 8.04
N VAL A 146 23.97 -7.46 8.41
CA VAL A 146 24.58 -6.46 7.52
C VAL A 146 25.23 -7.10 6.27
N HIS A 147 25.63 -8.35 6.35
CA HIS A 147 26.29 -9.08 5.25
C HIS A 147 25.36 -10.07 4.52
N ASP A 148 24.05 -10.00 4.76
CA ASP A 148 23.10 -10.85 4.05
C ASP A 148 23.01 -10.41 2.59
N GLU A 149 23.19 -11.36 1.65
CA GLU A 149 23.08 -11.08 0.21
C GLU A 149 21.68 -10.56 -0.16
N SER A 150 20.65 -10.90 0.60
CA SER A 150 19.31 -10.36 0.42
C SER A 150 19.23 -8.85 0.65
N ARG A 151 20.02 -8.31 1.59
CA ARG A 151 20.17 -6.85 1.75
C ARG A 151 20.82 -6.19 0.55
N CYS A 152 21.83 -6.83 -0.02
CA CYS A 152 22.48 -6.34 -1.25
C CYS A 152 21.53 -6.32 -2.45
N VAL A 153 20.68 -7.34 -2.59
CA VAL A 153 19.67 -7.41 -3.65
C VAL A 153 18.58 -6.35 -3.45
N MET A 154 18.23 -6.04 -2.20
CA MET A 154 17.26 -4.99 -1.86
C MET A 154 17.88 -3.58 -1.85
N GLY A 155 19.20 -3.49 -2.03
CA GLY A 155 19.97 -2.27 -2.25
C GLY A 155 20.05 -1.38 -1.00
N GLU A 156 21.09 -1.59 -0.17
CA GLU A 156 21.43 -0.68 0.94
C GLU A 156 21.50 0.79 0.49
N ASP A 157 21.94 1.02 -0.77
CA ASP A 157 22.02 2.35 -1.38
C ASP A 157 20.71 2.80 -2.06
N SER A 158 19.66 1.96 -2.17
CA SER A 158 18.58 2.28 -3.10
C SER A 158 17.38 2.96 -2.48
N CYS A 159 16.76 2.41 -1.42
CA CYS A 159 15.52 2.97 -0.91
C CYS A 159 15.56 3.46 0.53
N PHE A 160 16.32 2.82 1.39
CA PHE A 160 16.36 3.22 2.81
C PHE A 160 17.45 4.26 3.09
N GLY A 161 18.54 4.32 2.29
CA GLY A 161 19.73 5.09 2.60
C GLY A 161 20.51 4.42 3.73
N ASP A 162 20.95 5.19 4.74
CA ASP A 162 21.52 4.62 5.96
C ASP A 162 20.45 3.80 6.69
N ILE A 163 20.77 2.52 6.94
CA ILE A 163 19.80 1.58 7.46
C ILE A 163 19.47 1.84 8.94
N ASP A 164 20.43 2.31 9.72
CA ASP A 164 20.25 2.61 11.13
C ASP A 164 19.41 3.88 11.30
N GLU A 165 19.63 4.89 10.44
CA GLU A 165 18.76 6.07 10.38
C GLU A 165 17.35 5.70 9.91
N ALA A 166 17.24 4.85 8.89
CA ALA A 166 15.94 4.40 8.39
C ALA A 166 15.15 3.63 9.44
N TYR A 167 15.81 2.77 10.22
CA TYR A 167 15.20 2.02 11.32
C TYR A 167 14.52 2.93 12.36
N LEU A 168 15.14 4.08 12.65
CA LEU A 168 14.64 5.06 13.63
C LEU A 168 13.71 6.11 13.02
N SER A 169 13.50 6.08 11.70
CA SER A 169 12.69 7.05 10.98
C SER A 169 11.30 6.52 10.64
N ASP A 170 10.46 7.38 10.06
CA ASP A 170 9.13 7.02 9.57
C ASP A 170 9.16 6.12 8.30
N LYS A 171 10.34 5.71 7.83
CA LYS A 171 10.46 4.62 6.87
C LYS A 171 10.10 3.27 7.49
N ASN A 172 10.27 3.13 8.81
CA ASN A 172 9.92 1.94 9.56
C ASN A 172 8.43 1.95 9.96
N PRO A 173 7.63 0.92 9.58
CA PRO A 173 6.23 0.82 9.99
C PRO A 173 6.01 0.86 11.49
N LYS A 174 6.97 0.34 12.28
CA LYS A 174 6.94 0.37 13.76
C LYS A 174 6.94 1.81 14.28
N VAL A 175 7.83 2.65 13.76
CA VAL A 175 7.91 4.07 14.12
C VAL A 175 6.62 4.81 13.71
N CYS A 176 6.06 4.48 12.53
CA CYS A 176 4.77 5.03 12.13
C CYS A 176 3.64 4.66 13.09
N LEU A 177 3.63 3.43 13.61
CA LEU A 177 2.66 2.99 14.62
C LEU A 177 2.87 3.72 15.96
N GLU A 178 4.10 3.85 16.42
CA GLU A 178 4.45 4.57 17.66
C GLU A 178 4.00 6.05 17.57
N ASN A 179 4.28 6.70 16.45
CA ASN A 179 3.84 8.08 16.20
C ASN A 179 2.30 8.20 16.18
N LEU A 180 1.60 7.22 15.58
CA LEU A 180 0.14 7.21 15.57
C LEU A 180 -0.44 6.97 16.97
N ILE A 181 0.18 6.12 17.78
CA ILE A 181 -0.19 5.90 19.19
C ILE A 181 -0.01 7.19 19.99
N GLN A 182 1.10 7.90 19.78
CA GLN A 182 1.35 9.18 20.46
C GLN A 182 0.34 10.24 20.03
N ALA A 183 0.09 10.38 18.74
CA ALA A 183 -0.93 11.30 18.23
C ALA A 183 -2.33 11.01 18.81
N LYS A 184 -2.70 9.73 18.96
CA LYS A 184 -3.97 9.33 19.59
C LYS A 184 -4.06 9.73 21.07
N LYS A 185 -2.95 9.75 21.80
CA LYS A 185 -2.94 10.24 23.20
C LYS A 185 -3.18 11.74 23.29
N GLU A 186 -2.71 12.48 22.29
CA GLU A 186 -2.85 13.94 22.21
C GLU A 186 -4.24 14.34 21.68
N ASP A 187 -4.74 13.59 20.68
CA ASP A 187 -6.07 13.78 20.11
C ASP A 187 -6.88 12.48 20.16
N ASN A 188 -7.74 12.35 21.14
CA ASN A 188 -8.59 11.17 21.34
C ASN A 188 -9.62 10.96 20.22
N THR A 189 -9.81 11.88 19.28
CA THR A 189 -10.71 11.74 18.14
C THR A 189 -10.10 10.89 17.01
N ILE A 190 -8.77 10.72 16.98
CA ILE A 190 -8.08 9.91 16.00
C ILE A 190 -8.57 8.45 16.08
N VAL A 191 -8.96 7.91 14.93
CA VAL A 191 -9.39 6.51 14.78
C VAL A 191 -8.28 5.73 14.08
N PHE A 192 -7.83 4.64 14.68
CA PHE A 192 -6.85 3.76 14.04
C PHE A 192 -7.42 3.08 12.79
N PRO A 193 -6.62 2.85 11.74
CA PRO A 193 -7.03 1.95 10.67
C PRO A 193 -7.21 0.53 11.21
N LYS A 194 -8.11 -0.23 10.63
CA LYS A 194 -8.24 -1.66 10.91
C LYS A 194 -7.15 -2.40 10.13
N ILE A 195 -6.41 -3.27 10.81
CA ILE A 195 -5.26 -3.97 10.25
C ILE A 195 -5.58 -5.46 10.15
N TYR A 196 -5.33 -6.03 8.97
CA TYR A 196 -5.30 -7.45 8.72
C TYR A 196 -3.89 -7.84 8.30
N MET A 197 -3.33 -8.86 8.95
CA MET A 197 -2.02 -9.40 8.60
C MET A 197 -2.12 -10.90 8.40
N ALA A 198 -1.44 -11.43 7.39
CA ALA A 198 -1.33 -12.85 7.14
C ALA A 198 0.06 -13.19 6.60
N CYS A 199 0.62 -14.30 7.12
CA CYS A 199 1.87 -14.87 6.67
C CYS A 199 1.77 -16.39 6.73
N GLY A 200 2.42 -17.11 5.82
CA GLY A 200 2.51 -18.56 5.88
C GLY A 200 3.39 -19.00 7.04
N CYS A 201 3.08 -20.16 7.68
CA CYS A 201 3.89 -20.66 8.79
C CYS A 201 5.32 -21.06 8.36
N ASP A 202 5.50 -21.38 7.08
CA ASP A 202 6.79 -21.75 6.49
C ASP A 202 7.37 -20.61 5.62
N ASP A 203 6.89 -19.39 5.80
CA ASP A 203 7.38 -18.20 5.07
C ASP A 203 8.69 -17.74 5.74
N GLU A 204 9.76 -17.59 4.93
CA GLU A 204 11.07 -17.14 5.41
C GLU A 204 11.05 -15.71 5.96
N LEU A 205 10.01 -14.95 5.68
CA LEU A 205 9.80 -13.59 6.19
C LEU A 205 9.07 -13.55 7.55
N ILE A 206 8.67 -14.72 8.07
CA ILE A 206 8.12 -14.81 9.43
C ILE A 206 9.29 -14.82 10.42
N GLY A 207 9.43 -13.79 11.22
CA GLY A 207 10.46 -13.69 12.25
C GLY A 207 10.09 -14.38 13.54
#